data_45ffe861d38813214cf48c0cdca1debd
#
_entry.id   45ffe861d38813214cf48c0cdca1debd
#
_cell.length_a   1.000
_cell.length_b   1.000
_cell.length_c   1.000
_cell.angle_alpha   90.00
_cell.angle_beta   90.00
_cell.angle_gamma   90.00
#
_symmetry.space_group_name_H-M   'P 1'
#
loop_
_entity.id
_entity.type
_entity.pdbx_description
1 polymer ?
#
loop_
_entity_poly.entity_id
_entity_poly.type
_entity_poly.pdbx_seq_one_letter_code
_entity_poly.pdbx_strand_id
1 'polypeptide(L)'
;MDRRQQKTRDAVFAAFSRLLSQKSYHKITVQEIIDAANIGRTTFYAHFETKEDLLRALCEALFQHIIDSAMDAAHTHGRYSDKNAPGSAFLHLFQHLAENDGNILELLSCESNGLFLRYFKESLNGLIRVRHPGLMQVEQDALPADFKINFVSSTFVETVLWWLKNQRQQTPEELAGYFMAVTAPIWEK
;
A
#
# COMPACT_ATOMS: atom_id res chain seq x y z
N MET A 1 -18.51 3.38 12.90
CA MET A 1 -18.43 1.91 12.90
C MET A 1 -18.43 1.44 14.35
N ASP A 2 -19.22 0.44 14.72
CA ASP A 2 -19.25 -0.10 16.08
C ASP A 2 -17.90 -0.77 16.43
N ARG A 3 -17.44 -0.58 17.68
CA ARG A 3 -16.17 -1.15 18.20
C ARG A 3 -16.09 -2.68 18.01
N ARG A 4 -17.24 -3.37 18.09
CA ARG A 4 -17.31 -4.83 17.87
C ARG A 4 -17.08 -5.18 16.40
N GLN A 5 -17.68 -4.40 15.49
CA GLN A 5 -17.49 -4.58 14.05
C GLN A 5 -16.03 -4.35 13.65
N GLN A 6 -15.38 -3.32 14.21
CA GLN A 6 -13.96 -3.04 13.96
C GLN A 6 -13.08 -4.21 14.41
N LYS A 7 -13.26 -4.72 15.64
CA LYS A 7 -12.49 -5.88 16.12
C LYS A 7 -12.64 -7.12 15.25
N THR A 8 -13.84 -7.37 14.74
CA THR A 8 -14.10 -8.48 13.81
C THR A 8 -13.37 -8.28 12.50
N ARG A 9 -13.41 -7.05 11.95
CA ARG A 9 -12.73 -6.70 10.70
C ARG A 9 -11.20 -6.86 10.83
N ASP A 10 -10.62 -6.40 11.93
CA ASP A 10 -9.20 -6.51 12.22
C ASP A 10 -8.77 -8.00 12.35
N ALA A 11 -9.57 -8.84 13.01
CA ALA A 11 -9.31 -10.27 13.13
C ALA A 11 -9.34 -10.97 11.74
N VAL A 12 -10.29 -10.60 10.87
CA VAL A 12 -10.37 -11.13 9.51
C VAL A 12 -9.17 -10.68 8.68
N PHE A 13 -8.76 -9.41 8.76
CA PHE A 13 -7.59 -8.90 8.06
C PHE A 13 -6.31 -9.60 8.49
N ALA A 14 -6.08 -9.76 9.79
CA ALA A 14 -4.92 -10.46 10.32
C ALA A 14 -4.86 -11.93 9.86
N ALA A 15 -6.01 -12.64 9.92
CA ALA A 15 -6.11 -14.02 9.46
C ALA A 15 -5.83 -14.14 7.96
N PHE A 16 -6.41 -13.25 7.16
CA PHE A 16 -6.28 -13.27 5.71
C PHE A 16 -4.85 -12.90 5.27
N SER A 17 -4.22 -11.88 5.85
CA SER A 17 -2.82 -11.53 5.59
C SER A 17 -1.89 -12.70 5.86
N ARG A 18 -2.06 -13.39 7.00
CA ARG A 18 -1.28 -14.59 7.33
C ARG A 18 -1.48 -15.73 6.32
N LEU A 19 -2.69 -15.95 5.84
CA LEU A 19 -2.95 -16.97 4.81
C LEU A 19 -2.32 -16.58 3.46
N LEU A 20 -2.35 -15.30 3.09
CA LEU A 20 -1.74 -14.80 1.87
C LEU A 20 -0.21 -14.91 1.88
N SER A 21 0.45 -14.82 3.04
CA SER A 21 1.90 -15.04 3.14
C SER A 21 2.28 -16.52 3.00
N GLN A 22 1.36 -17.45 3.25
CA GLN A 22 1.62 -18.89 3.21
C GLN A 22 1.28 -19.55 1.87
N LYS A 23 0.31 -19.00 1.13
CA LYS A 23 -0.17 -19.57 -0.13
C LYS A 23 -0.83 -18.53 -1.04
N SER A 24 -0.87 -18.85 -2.33
CA SER A 24 -1.47 -17.97 -3.32
C SER A 24 -2.95 -17.70 -3.04
N TYR A 25 -3.40 -16.46 -3.36
CA TYR A 25 -4.78 -16.01 -3.21
C TYR A 25 -5.83 -17.01 -3.71
N HIS A 26 -5.59 -17.61 -4.88
CA HIS A 26 -6.55 -18.54 -5.48
C HIS A 26 -6.79 -19.82 -4.67
N LYS A 27 -5.79 -20.25 -3.89
CA LYS A 27 -5.86 -21.42 -3.03
C LYS A 27 -6.49 -21.16 -1.67
N ILE A 28 -6.68 -19.89 -1.28
CA ILE A 28 -7.32 -19.52 -0.03
C ILE A 28 -8.83 -19.59 -0.20
N THR A 29 -9.50 -20.33 0.68
CA THR A 29 -10.95 -20.41 0.75
C THR A 29 -11.53 -19.49 1.81
N VAL A 30 -12.79 -19.09 1.64
CA VAL A 30 -13.52 -18.31 2.67
C VAL A 30 -13.62 -19.09 3.98
N GLN A 31 -13.74 -20.43 3.91
CA GLN A 31 -13.79 -21.28 5.11
C GLN A 31 -12.49 -21.17 5.93
N GLU A 32 -11.33 -21.24 5.29
CA GLU A 32 -10.05 -21.10 5.99
C GLU A 32 -9.88 -19.72 6.63
N ILE A 33 -10.40 -18.67 6.00
CA ILE A 33 -10.36 -17.32 6.58
C ILE A 33 -11.24 -17.26 7.84
N ILE A 34 -12.46 -17.81 7.76
CA ILE A 34 -13.43 -17.89 8.86
C ILE A 34 -12.82 -18.64 10.05
N ASP A 35 -12.25 -19.82 9.78
CA ASP A 35 -11.63 -20.68 10.81
C ASP A 35 -10.41 -19.96 11.43
N ALA A 36 -9.56 -19.36 10.62
CA ALA A 36 -8.37 -18.65 11.08
C ALA A 36 -8.68 -17.37 11.86
N ALA A 37 -9.79 -16.69 11.52
CA ALA A 37 -10.27 -15.50 12.24
C ALA A 37 -11.13 -15.83 13.47
N ASN A 38 -11.49 -17.11 13.65
CA ASN A 38 -12.41 -17.59 14.69
C ASN A 38 -13.74 -16.83 14.71
N ILE A 39 -14.40 -16.73 13.54
CA ILE A 39 -15.70 -16.08 13.38
C ILE A 39 -16.73 -17.02 12.72
N GLY A 40 -18.01 -16.67 12.81
CA GLY A 40 -19.06 -17.39 12.09
C GLY A 40 -19.18 -16.96 10.62
N ARG A 41 -19.67 -17.87 9.77
CA ARG A 41 -19.90 -17.61 8.34
C ARG A 41 -20.80 -16.40 8.09
N THR A 42 -21.89 -16.29 8.84
CA THR A 42 -22.82 -15.14 8.77
C THR A 42 -22.09 -13.84 9.12
N THR A 43 -21.20 -13.88 10.10
CA THR A 43 -20.39 -12.72 10.49
C THR A 43 -19.45 -12.28 9.36
N PHE A 44 -18.80 -13.24 8.68
CA PHE A 44 -17.95 -12.93 7.53
C PHE A 44 -18.75 -12.22 6.44
N TYR A 45 -19.88 -12.80 6.01
CA TYR A 45 -20.69 -12.24 4.93
C TYR A 45 -21.42 -10.94 5.31
N ALA A 46 -21.55 -10.62 6.58
CA ALA A 46 -22.01 -9.30 7.04
C ALA A 46 -20.96 -8.19 6.84
N HIS A 47 -19.69 -8.53 6.64
CA HIS A 47 -18.58 -7.59 6.43
C HIS A 47 -18.04 -7.57 5.00
N PHE A 48 -18.03 -8.73 4.32
CA PHE A 48 -17.43 -8.91 3.00
C PHE A 48 -18.30 -9.84 2.16
N GLU A 49 -18.77 -9.37 1.01
CA GLU A 49 -19.59 -10.19 0.10
C GLU A 49 -18.77 -11.30 -0.56
N THR A 50 -17.52 -10.99 -0.88
CA THR A 50 -16.59 -11.90 -1.53
C THR A 50 -15.21 -11.85 -0.91
N LYS A 51 -14.39 -12.85 -1.22
CA LYS A 51 -12.96 -12.86 -0.88
C LYS A 51 -12.18 -11.72 -1.59
N GLU A 52 -12.65 -11.32 -2.76
CA GLU A 52 -12.07 -10.21 -3.51
C GLU A 52 -12.36 -8.86 -2.86
N ASP A 53 -13.58 -8.65 -2.35
CA ASP A 53 -13.92 -7.46 -1.56
C ASP A 53 -13.08 -7.38 -0.28
N LEU A 54 -12.83 -8.52 0.37
CA LEU A 54 -11.93 -8.58 1.51
C LEU A 54 -10.50 -8.15 1.13
N LEU A 55 -9.97 -8.64 -0.01
CA LEU A 55 -8.64 -8.27 -0.46
C LEU A 55 -8.54 -6.78 -0.77
N ARG A 56 -9.54 -6.24 -1.48
CA ARG A 56 -9.62 -4.80 -1.77
C ARG A 56 -9.68 -3.97 -0.49
N ALA A 57 -10.56 -4.35 0.43
CA ALA A 57 -10.71 -3.66 1.72
C ALA A 57 -9.44 -3.74 2.59
N LEU A 58 -8.68 -4.83 2.49
CA LEU A 58 -7.37 -4.94 3.14
C LEU A 58 -6.38 -3.92 2.55
N CYS A 59 -6.26 -3.84 1.22
CA CYS A 59 -5.40 -2.86 0.57
C CYS A 59 -5.80 -1.41 0.94
N GLU A 60 -7.10 -1.09 0.87
CA GLU A 60 -7.60 0.23 1.25
C GLU A 60 -7.27 0.59 2.70
N ALA A 61 -7.44 -0.35 3.64
CA ALA A 61 -7.13 -0.13 5.05
C ALA A 61 -5.65 0.14 5.30
N LEU A 62 -4.75 -0.56 4.58
CA LEU A 62 -3.32 -0.35 4.63
C LEU A 62 -2.95 1.07 4.17
N PHE A 63 -3.48 1.50 3.03
CA PHE A 63 -3.21 2.84 2.51
C PHE A 63 -3.88 3.94 3.33
N GLN A 64 -5.08 3.70 3.87
CA GLN A 64 -5.74 4.67 4.73
C GLN A 64 -4.92 4.92 6.00
N HIS A 65 -4.39 3.87 6.63
CA HIS A 65 -3.52 4.01 7.79
C HIS A 65 -2.27 4.85 7.46
N ILE A 66 -1.66 4.61 6.30
CA ILE A 66 -0.50 5.38 5.83
C ILE A 66 -0.87 6.85 5.56
N ILE A 67 -2.04 7.08 4.94
CA ILE A 67 -2.53 8.44 4.67
C ILE A 67 -2.81 9.18 5.98
N ASP A 68 -3.48 8.55 6.93
CA ASP A 68 -3.85 9.14 8.22
C ASP A 68 -2.59 9.46 9.04
N SER A 69 -1.61 8.57 9.06
CA SER A 69 -0.31 8.78 9.73
C SER A 69 0.49 9.92 9.10
N ALA A 70 0.42 10.07 7.77
CA ALA A 70 1.08 11.18 7.08
C ALA A 70 0.39 12.54 7.33
N MET A 71 -0.89 12.53 7.75
CA MET A 71 -1.63 13.75 8.12
C MET A 71 -1.46 14.12 9.60
N ASP A 72 -1.11 13.17 10.45
CA ASP A 72 -0.94 13.39 11.87
C ASP A 72 0.44 13.99 12.17
N ALA A 73 0.49 15.24 12.61
CA ALA A 73 1.74 15.97 12.90
C ALA A 73 2.58 15.34 14.03
N ALA A 74 1.97 14.42 14.81
CA ALA A 74 2.62 13.73 15.93
C ALA A 74 3.53 12.56 15.47
N HIS A 75 3.38 12.06 14.24
CA HIS A 75 4.14 10.94 13.70
C HIS A 75 5.29 11.37 12.78
N THR A 76 5.82 12.57 12.93
CA THR A 76 6.97 13.04 12.15
C THR A 76 8.26 12.32 12.56
N HIS A 77 8.54 11.20 11.91
CA HIS A 77 9.86 10.59 11.89
C HIS A 77 10.80 11.43 11.01
N GLY A 78 11.47 12.40 11.60
CA GLY A 78 12.74 12.99 11.18
C GLY A 78 12.83 13.76 9.86
N ARG A 79 13.31 14.98 9.93
CA ARG A 79 14.14 15.74 8.97
C ARG A 79 13.63 16.14 7.57
N TYR A 80 12.42 15.92 7.15
CA TYR A 80 11.92 16.62 5.97
C TYR A 80 11.14 17.86 6.41
N SER A 81 11.74 19.02 6.23
CA SER A 81 11.23 20.33 6.62
C SER A 81 10.02 20.78 5.77
N ASP A 82 9.82 20.16 4.61
CA ASP A 82 8.71 20.51 3.70
C ASP A 82 7.78 19.31 3.50
N LYS A 83 6.63 19.36 4.19
CA LYS A 83 5.55 18.35 4.08
C LYS A 83 4.93 18.30 2.68
N ASN A 84 5.16 19.29 1.84
CA ASN A 84 4.63 19.41 0.49
C ASN A 84 5.61 18.90 -0.58
N ALA A 85 6.85 18.58 -0.20
CA ALA A 85 7.81 18.03 -1.15
C ALA A 85 7.32 16.70 -1.71
N PRO A 86 7.40 16.46 -3.03
CA PRO A 86 6.94 15.21 -3.65
C PRO A 86 7.50 13.95 -3.00
N GLY A 87 8.74 14.00 -2.52
CA GLY A 87 9.41 12.88 -1.86
C GLY A 87 8.93 12.57 -0.45
N SER A 88 8.27 13.50 0.25
CA SER A 88 7.90 13.32 1.66
C SER A 88 6.88 12.19 1.87
N ALA A 89 5.88 12.09 1.02
CA ALA A 89 4.87 11.04 1.10
C ALA A 89 5.46 9.65 0.79
N PHE A 90 6.37 9.56 -0.18
CA PHE A 90 7.01 8.30 -0.54
C PHE A 90 8.03 7.84 0.51
N LEU A 91 8.78 8.78 1.11
CA LEU A 91 9.64 8.46 2.25
C LEU A 91 8.82 7.86 3.38
N HIS A 92 7.70 8.50 3.72
CA HIS A 92 6.81 8.02 4.78
C HIS A 92 6.25 6.62 4.47
N LEU A 93 5.88 6.34 3.20
CA LEU A 93 5.50 5.00 2.74
C LEU A 93 6.63 3.99 2.95
N PHE A 94 7.87 4.31 2.58
CA PHE A 94 9.02 3.41 2.80
C PHE A 94 9.29 3.18 4.28
N GLN A 95 9.17 4.20 5.14
CA GLN A 95 9.32 4.07 6.59
C GLN A 95 8.27 3.13 7.18
N HIS A 96 6.99 3.29 6.81
CA HIS A 96 5.94 2.39 7.24
C HIS A 96 6.17 0.94 6.81
N LEU A 97 6.56 0.74 5.54
CA LEU A 97 6.91 -0.60 5.04
C LEU A 97 8.12 -1.19 5.78
N ALA A 98 9.06 -0.35 6.25
CA ALA A 98 10.21 -0.80 7.02
C ALA A 98 9.86 -1.23 8.45
N GLU A 99 8.98 -0.48 9.13
CA GLU A 99 8.74 -0.62 10.57
C GLU A 99 7.64 -1.61 10.92
N ASN A 100 6.53 -1.65 10.16
CA ASN A 100 5.30 -2.28 10.63
C ASN A 100 4.76 -3.42 9.78
N ASP A 101 5.29 -3.64 8.58
CA ASP A 101 4.52 -4.40 7.59
C ASP A 101 5.23 -5.65 7.06
N GLY A 102 5.78 -6.47 7.95
CA GLY A 102 6.28 -7.80 7.59
C GLY A 102 5.27 -8.58 6.74
N ASN A 103 3.98 -8.49 7.07
CA ASN A 103 2.92 -9.15 6.32
C ASN A 103 2.72 -8.54 4.91
N ILE A 104 2.79 -7.21 4.76
CA ILE A 104 2.64 -6.55 3.44
C ILE A 104 3.83 -6.86 2.55
N LEU A 105 5.04 -6.80 3.10
CA LEU A 105 6.25 -7.12 2.37
C LEU A 105 6.28 -8.58 1.92
N GLU A 106 5.81 -9.51 2.75
CA GLU A 106 5.61 -10.91 2.37
C GLU A 106 4.57 -11.05 1.25
N LEU A 107 3.46 -10.30 1.32
CA LEU A 107 2.44 -10.27 0.29
C LEU A 107 2.97 -9.73 -1.04
N LEU A 108 3.77 -8.66 -0.99
CA LEU A 108 4.41 -8.07 -2.18
C LEU A 108 5.45 -9.01 -2.80
N SER A 109 6.20 -9.76 -1.98
CA SER A 109 7.25 -10.68 -2.45
C SER A 109 6.71 -12.00 -3.03
N CYS A 110 5.45 -12.35 -2.76
CA CYS A 110 4.87 -13.60 -3.22
C CYS A 110 4.47 -13.51 -4.69
N GLU A 111 5.13 -14.26 -5.58
CA GLU A 111 4.88 -14.30 -7.03
C GLU A 111 3.42 -14.61 -7.41
N SER A 112 2.69 -15.24 -6.52
CA SER A 112 1.29 -15.64 -6.74
C SER A 112 0.26 -14.54 -6.43
N ASN A 113 0.67 -13.37 -5.98
CA ASN A 113 -0.22 -12.31 -5.50
C ASN A 113 -0.42 -11.15 -6.49
N GLY A 114 -0.45 -11.42 -7.80
CA GLY A 114 -0.67 -10.41 -8.83
C GLY A 114 -1.94 -9.56 -8.62
N LEU A 115 -2.99 -10.14 -8.03
CA LEU A 115 -4.20 -9.42 -7.68
C LEU A 115 -3.96 -8.42 -6.53
N PHE A 116 -3.18 -8.80 -5.53
CA PHE A 116 -2.78 -7.90 -4.44
C PHE A 116 -1.95 -6.74 -4.98
N LEU A 117 -0.95 -7.00 -5.82
CA LEU A 117 -0.14 -5.96 -6.46
C LEU A 117 -1.00 -4.99 -7.28
N ARG A 118 -2.03 -5.47 -7.96
CA ARG A 118 -2.97 -4.61 -8.71
C ARG A 118 -3.71 -3.66 -7.77
N TYR A 119 -4.33 -4.16 -6.70
CA TYR A 119 -5.06 -3.30 -5.75
C TYR A 119 -4.12 -2.38 -4.97
N PHE A 120 -2.94 -2.86 -4.61
CA PHE A 120 -1.92 -2.01 -4.00
C PHE A 120 -1.56 -0.83 -4.92
N LYS A 121 -1.32 -1.09 -6.20
CA LYS A 121 -1.02 -0.06 -7.20
C LYS A 121 -2.21 0.88 -7.45
N GLU A 122 -3.43 0.38 -7.49
CA GLU A 122 -4.65 1.20 -7.62
C GLU A 122 -4.80 2.16 -6.43
N SER A 123 -4.60 1.68 -5.20
CA SER A 123 -4.62 2.50 -3.99
C SER A 123 -3.51 3.55 -3.99
N LEU A 124 -2.30 3.17 -4.43
CA LEU A 124 -1.17 4.10 -4.59
C LEU A 124 -1.47 5.17 -5.65
N ASN A 125 -2.09 4.81 -6.77
CA ASN A 125 -2.55 5.76 -7.78
C ASN A 125 -3.54 6.78 -7.18
N GLY A 126 -4.46 6.32 -6.33
CA GLY A 126 -5.39 7.19 -5.60
C GLY A 126 -4.66 8.18 -4.69
N LEU A 127 -3.69 7.69 -3.91
CA LEU A 127 -2.85 8.53 -3.05
C LEU A 127 -2.09 9.60 -3.85
N ILE A 128 -1.46 9.22 -4.96
CA ILE A 128 -0.71 10.15 -5.83
C ILE A 128 -1.62 11.24 -6.36
N ARG A 129 -2.84 10.90 -6.82
CA ARG A 129 -3.82 11.90 -7.33
C ARG A 129 -4.21 12.92 -6.27
N VAL A 130 -4.42 12.47 -5.04
CA VAL A 130 -4.83 13.33 -3.92
C VAL A 130 -3.69 14.22 -3.45
N ARG A 131 -2.48 13.68 -3.35
CA ARG A 131 -1.31 14.38 -2.79
C ARG A 131 -0.59 15.28 -3.79
N HIS A 132 -0.67 14.94 -5.07
CA HIS A 132 0.04 15.64 -6.15
C HIS A 132 -0.90 16.05 -7.27
N PRO A 133 -1.89 16.93 -7.00
CA PRO A 133 -2.84 17.40 -8.01
C PRO A 133 -2.15 18.10 -9.20
N GLY A 134 -0.94 18.62 -9.01
CA GLY A 134 -0.13 19.21 -10.08
C GLY A 134 0.21 18.22 -11.20
N LEU A 135 0.32 16.92 -10.91
CA LEU A 135 0.50 15.90 -11.97
C LEU A 135 -0.71 15.75 -12.90
N MET A 136 -1.88 16.25 -12.47
CA MET A 136 -3.11 16.20 -13.25
C MET A 136 -3.27 17.38 -14.21
N GLN A 137 -2.43 18.42 -14.09
CA GLN A 137 -2.50 19.60 -14.95
C GLN A 137 -1.88 19.30 -16.31
N VAL A 138 -2.68 19.48 -17.36
CA VAL A 138 -2.34 19.06 -18.74
C VAL A 138 -1.66 20.17 -19.53
N GLU A 139 -1.47 21.36 -18.95
CA GLU A 139 -1.31 22.60 -19.70
C GLU A 139 -0.10 22.74 -20.62
N GLN A 140 0.94 21.93 -20.55
CA GLN A 140 2.07 22.00 -21.51
C GLN A 140 2.93 20.72 -21.57
N ASP A 141 2.54 19.65 -20.89
CA ASP A 141 3.33 18.44 -20.86
C ASP A 141 3.00 17.48 -22.01
N ALA A 142 4.03 16.99 -22.68
CA ALA A 142 3.92 15.96 -23.71
C ALA A 142 3.40 14.60 -23.17
N LEU A 143 3.34 14.41 -21.84
CA LEU A 143 2.96 13.15 -21.22
C LEU A 143 1.56 13.22 -20.54
N PRO A 144 0.64 12.29 -20.88
CA PRO A 144 -0.66 12.18 -20.21
C PRO A 144 -0.53 11.97 -18.70
N ALA A 145 -1.48 12.56 -17.92
CA ALA A 145 -1.47 12.47 -16.45
C ALA A 145 -1.57 11.03 -15.94
N ASP A 146 -2.40 10.20 -16.56
CA ASP A 146 -2.56 8.79 -16.23
C ASP A 146 -1.27 7.99 -16.49
N PHE A 147 -0.53 8.31 -17.55
CA PHE A 147 0.78 7.73 -17.83
C PHE A 147 1.78 8.09 -16.72
N LYS A 148 1.87 9.38 -16.34
CA LYS A 148 2.75 9.85 -15.26
C LYS A 148 2.46 9.12 -13.94
N ILE A 149 1.18 9.07 -13.54
CA ILE A 149 0.75 8.39 -12.31
C ILE A 149 1.09 6.89 -12.36
N ASN A 150 0.79 6.23 -13.48
CA ASN A 150 1.10 4.82 -13.67
C ASN A 150 2.62 4.55 -13.63
N PHE A 151 3.43 5.41 -14.20
CA PHE A 151 4.89 5.31 -14.16
C PHE A 151 5.41 5.44 -12.73
N VAL A 152 5.00 6.47 -12.00
CA VAL A 152 5.39 6.71 -10.61
C VAL A 152 4.99 5.54 -9.70
N SER A 153 3.76 5.08 -9.79
CA SER A 153 3.29 3.96 -8.96
C SER A 153 3.97 2.64 -9.29
N SER A 154 4.25 2.37 -10.57
CA SER A 154 5.01 1.19 -10.99
C SER A 154 6.44 1.24 -10.48
N THR A 155 7.11 2.39 -10.62
CA THR A 155 8.47 2.60 -10.13
C THR A 155 8.55 2.41 -8.61
N PHE A 156 7.54 2.89 -7.87
CA PHE A 156 7.48 2.67 -6.41
C PHE A 156 7.39 1.17 -6.07
N VAL A 157 6.47 0.44 -6.70
CA VAL A 157 6.32 -1.00 -6.48
C VAL A 157 7.61 -1.74 -6.81
N GLU A 158 8.22 -1.46 -7.96
CA GLU A 158 9.49 -2.09 -8.36
C GLU A 158 10.65 -1.73 -7.42
N THR A 159 10.69 -0.51 -6.89
CA THR A 159 11.68 -0.12 -5.86
C THR A 159 11.53 -0.96 -4.59
N VAL A 160 10.29 -1.19 -4.13
CA VAL A 160 10.01 -2.05 -2.96
C VAL A 160 10.42 -3.49 -3.25
N LEU A 161 10.04 -4.05 -4.40
CA LEU A 161 10.40 -5.41 -4.80
C LEU A 161 11.92 -5.59 -4.93
N TRP A 162 12.61 -4.62 -5.51
CA TRP A 162 14.07 -4.59 -5.58
C TRP A 162 14.71 -4.58 -4.18
N TRP A 163 14.19 -3.74 -3.28
CA TRP A 163 14.65 -3.67 -1.90
C TRP A 163 14.52 -5.00 -1.15
N LEU A 164 13.38 -5.69 -1.33
CA LEU A 164 13.16 -7.02 -0.76
C LEU A 164 14.16 -8.05 -1.29
N LYS A 165 14.41 -8.06 -2.61
CA LYS A 165 15.41 -8.95 -3.23
C LYS A 165 16.81 -8.68 -2.71
N ASN A 166 17.13 -7.44 -2.34
CA ASN A 166 18.40 -7.03 -1.77
C ASN A 166 18.43 -7.09 -0.24
N GLN A 167 17.62 -7.96 0.36
CA GLN A 167 17.62 -8.23 1.81
C GLN A 167 17.42 -6.98 2.68
N ARG A 168 16.73 -5.97 2.15
CA ARG A 168 16.39 -4.72 2.85
C ARG A 168 17.63 -3.97 3.40
N GLN A 169 18.73 -3.96 2.69
CA GLN A 169 19.99 -3.33 3.14
C GLN A 169 19.92 -1.80 3.15
N GLN A 170 19.10 -1.20 2.29
CA GLN A 170 18.95 0.26 2.21
C GLN A 170 17.99 0.77 3.27
N THR A 171 18.27 1.97 3.77
CA THR A 171 17.35 2.70 4.63
C THR A 171 16.16 3.26 3.83
N PRO A 172 15.02 3.56 4.46
CA PRO A 172 13.90 4.23 3.82
C PRO A 172 14.28 5.54 3.13
N GLU A 173 15.23 6.28 3.72
CA GLU A 173 15.76 7.54 3.19
C GLU A 173 16.54 7.34 1.90
N GLU A 174 17.39 6.32 1.85
CA GLU A 174 18.14 5.93 0.64
C GLU A 174 17.17 5.49 -0.47
N LEU A 175 16.16 4.67 -0.13
CA LEU A 175 15.15 4.23 -1.10
C LEU A 175 14.35 5.40 -1.67
N ALA A 176 13.94 6.34 -0.79
CA ALA A 176 13.25 7.55 -1.23
C ALA A 176 14.15 8.39 -2.14
N GLY A 177 15.46 8.47 -1.85
CA GLY A 177 16.44 9.13 -2.69
C GLY A 177 16.55 8.48 -4.08
N TYR A 178 16.67 7.15 -4.16
CA TYR A 178 16.72 6.41 -5.43
C TYR A 178 15.43 6.59 -6.23
N PHE A 179 14.29 6.44 -5.59
CA PHE A 179 12.99 6.62 -6.21
C PHE A 179 12.82 8.03 -6.77
N MET A 180 13.14 9.05 -5.98
CA MET A 180 13.03 10.45 -6.42
C MET A 180 14.01 10.76 -7.56
N ALA A 181 15.23 10.26 -7.54
CA ALA A 181 16.20 10.45 -8.62
C ALA A 181 15.69 9.88 -9.95
N VAL A 182 15.06 8.70 -9.95
CA VAL A 182 14.52 8.07 -11.16
C VAL A 182 13.24 8.77 -11.65
N THR A 183 12.44 9.32 -10.75
CA THR A 183 11.17 9.98 -11.08
C THR A 183 11.29 11.51 -11.19
N ALA A 184 12.48 12.10 -10.96
CA ALA A 184 12.72 13.54 -10.97
C ALA A 184 12.09 14.28 -12.16
N PRO A 185 12.22 13.80 -13.43
CA PRO A 185 11.67 14.51 -14.58
C PRO A 185 10.13 14.67 -14.57
N ILE A 186 9.44 13.91 -13.72
CA ILE A 186 7.97 13.97 -13.58
C ILE A 186 7.56 15.09 -12.60
N TRP A 187 8.43 15.44 -11.66
CA TRP A 187 8.17 16.41 -10.59
C TRP A 187 8.71 17.81 -10.90
N GLU A 188 9.77 17.89 -11.71
CA GLU A 188 10.41 19.14 -12.10
C GLU A 188 9.59 19.80 -13.24
N LYS A 189 9.06 21.00 -12.94
CA LYS A 189 8.48 21.93 -13.92
C LYS A 189 9.29 23.20 -13.95
#